data_22a803081a2c362ef157a996ec8ae76b
#
_entry.id   22a803081a2c362ef157a996ec8ae76b
#
_cell.length_a   1.000
_cell.length_b   1.000
_cell.length_c   1.000
_cell.angle_alpha   90.00
_cell.angle_beta   90.00
_cell.angle_gamma   90.00
#
_symmetry.space_group_name_H-M   'P 1'
#
loop_
_entity.id
_entity.type
_entity.pdbx_description
1 polymer ?
#
loop_
_entity_poly.entity_id
_entity_poly.type
_entity_poly.pdbx_seq_one_letter_code
_entity_poly.pdbx_strand_id
1 'polypeptide(L)'
;DLTRDAVNFSSKDNLAPTSITLNPTEQYQTMDGFGAAITGATCFNLLQMKPEDRHAFLTETFSDDKGFGFSYIRISIGCSDFSLSEYTCCDTKGIEHFALQSEEKDYILPILKEILSINPSIKVIAAPWTCPKWMKVKSLTDLTPLDSWTNGQLNPAYYQDYATYFVKWVQAFNAEGIDIYAVTPQ
;
A
#
# COMPACT_ATOMS: atom_id res chain seq x y z
N ASP A 1 13.94 21.56 7.48
CA ASP A 1 12.83 21.97 8.36
C ASP A 1 11.61 22.26 7.50
N LEU A 2 10.48 21.69 7.86
CA LEU A 2 9.20 21.99 7.24
C LEU A 2 8.66 23.29 7.86
N THR A 3 8.49 24.32 7.05
CA THR A 3 7.89 25.58 7.48
C THR A 3 6.38 25.50 7.29
N ARG A 4 5.63 25.85 8.32
CA ARG A 4 4.18 25.95 8.24
C ARG A 4 3.81 27.33 7.73
N ASP A 5 3.30 27.42 6.49
CA ASP A 5 2.75 28.64 5.93
C ASP A 5 1.23 28.66 6.09
N ALA A 6 0.70 29.81 6.47
CA ALA A 6 -0.72 30.04 6.54
C ALA A 6 -1.19 30.85 5.32
N VAL A 7 -2.17 30.31 4.59
CA VAL A 7 -2.87 31.02 3.53
C VAL A 7 -4.23 31.44 4.05
N ASN A 8 -4.50 32.74 4.06
CA ASN A 8 -5.77 33.27 4.51
C ASN A 8 -6.74 33.51 3.32
N PHE A 9 -7.99 33.16 3.50
CA PHE A 9 -9.03 33.56 2.56
C PHE A 9 -9.25 35.07 2.64
N SER A 10 -9.34 35.72 1.50
CA SER A 10 -9.70 37.14 1.40
C SER A 10 -10.81 37.33 0.36
N SER A 11 -11.75 38.22 0.64
CA SER A 11 -12.70 38.69 -0.37
C SER A 11 -11.97 39.70 -1.26
N LYS A 12 -11.50 39.30 -2.43
CA LYS A 12 -10.92 40.20 -3.42
C LYS A 12 -11.71 40.16 -4.71
N ASP A 13 -12.07 41.34 -5.15
CA ASP A 13 -12.75 41.53 -6.45
C ASP A 13 -11.81 41.42 -7.65
N ASN A 14 -10.48 41.38 -7.44
CA ASN A 14 -9.48 41.24 -8.50
C ASN A 14 -8.99 39.80 -8.58
N LEU A 15 -9.45 39.10 -9.61
CA LEU A 15 -8.96 37.78 -9.95
C LEU A 15 -7.53 37.89 -10.52
N ALA A 16 -6.64 37.00 -10.09
CA ALA A 16 -5.33 36.85 -10.70
C ALA A 16 -5.48 36.39 -12.17
N PRO A 17 -4.48 36.66 -13.03
CA PRO A 17 -4.53 36.20 -14.44
C PRO A 17 -4.77 34.71 -14.58
N THR A 18 -4.36 33.92 -13.58
CA THR A 18 -4.67 32.48 -13.50
C THR A 18 -5.62 32.28 -12.33
N SER A 19 -6.86 31.94 -12.63
CA SER A 19 -7.92 31.69 -11.63
C SER A 19 -8.53 30.33 -11.85
N ILE A 20 -8.83 29.64 -10.76
CA ILE A 20 -9.63 28.40 -10.75
C ILE A 20 -10.96 28.74 -10.12
N THR A 21 -12.04 28.52 -10.88
CA THR A 21 -13.40 28.70 -10.37
C THR A 21 -13.97 27.36 -9.94
N LEU A 22 -14.40 27.25 -8.69
CA LEU A 22 -15.10 26.08 -8.17
C LEU A 22 -16.60 26.31 -8.29
N ASN A 23 -17.30 25.38 -8.95
CA ASN A 23 -18.75 25.39 -9.01
C ASN A 23 -19.32 24.21 -8.22
N PRO A 24 -19.67 24.36 -6.95
CA PRO A 24 -20.15 23.26 -6.09
C PRO A 24 -21.54 22.73 -6.51
N THR A 25 -22.23 23.39 -7.41
CA THR A 25 -23.54 22.93 -7.94
C THR A 25 -23.39 21.95 -9.10
N GLU A 26 -22.22 21.89 -9.72
CA GLU A 26 -21.87 20.94 -10.77
C GLU A 26 -21.20 19.73 -10.15
N GLN A 27 -21.90 18.62 -10.07
CA GLN A 27 -21.39 17.38 -9.49
C GLN A 27 -21.19 16.33 -10.58
N TYR A 28 -20.05 15.63 -10.54
CA TYR A 28 -19.73 14.58 -11.50
C TYR A 28 -19.74 13.22 -10.78
N GLN A 29 -18.55 12.65 -10.51
CA GLN A 29 -18.45 11.38 -9.82
C GLN A 29 -18.31 11.55 -8.31
N THR A 30 -18.67 10.50 -7.57
CA THR A 30 -18.37 10.42 -6.13
C THR A 30 -16.89 10.04 -5.94
N MET A 31 -16.20 10.76 -5.07
CA MET A 31 -14.86 10.38 -4.60
C MET A 31 -15.01 9.47 -3.37
N ASP A 32 -14.44 8.26 -3.48
CA ASP A 32 -14.51 7.27 -2.38
C ASP A 32 -13.57 7.60 -1.21
N GLY A 33 -12.56 8.41 -1.44
CA GLY A 33 -11.61 8.83 -0.42
C GLY A 33 -10.20 9.07 -0.93
N PHE A 34 -9.31 9.36 0.00
CA PHE A 34 -7.90 9.64 -0.26
C PHE A 34 -7.02 8.81 0.66
N GLY A 35 -5.78 8.58 0.23
CA GLY A 35 -4.84 7.83 1.05
C GLY A 35 -3.42 7.85 0.49
N ALA A 36 -2.55 7.11 1.15
CA ALA A 36 -1.16 6.96 0.76
C ALA A 36 -0.68 5.52 0.98
N ALA A 37 0.50 5.21 0.46
CA ALA A 37 1.14 3.93 0.71
C ALA A 37 1.72 3.88 2.12
N ILE A 38 1.51 2.76 2.80
CA ILE A 38 2.20 2.37 4.02
C ILE A 38 3.15 1.22 3.65
N THR A 39 4.41 1.55 3.48
CA THR A 39 5.45 0.61 3.03
C THR A 39 6.18 -0.04 4.20
N GLY A 40 6.94 -1.10 3.94
CA GLY A 40 7.77 -1.75 4.96
C GLY A 40 8.75 -0.77 5.62
N ALA A 41 9.42 0.09 4.83
CA ALA A 41 10.31 1.12 5.36
C ALA A 41 9.57 2.17 6.22
N THR A 42 8.37 2.57 5.81
CA THR A 42 7.52 3.46 6.63
C THR A 42 7.18 2.81 7.97
N CYS A 43 6.72 1.55 7.95
CA CYS A 43 6.37 0.82 9.16
C CYS A 43 7.58 0.64 10.09
N PHE A 44 8.74 0.29 9.53
CA PHE A 44 9.98 0.19 10.27
C PHE A 44 10.32 1.50 10.99
N ASN A 45 10.27 2.63 10.28
CA ASN A 45 10.56 3.95 10.86
C ASN A 45 9.53 4.34 11.94
N LEU A 46 8.25 4.07 11.71
CA LEU A 46 7.20 4.32 12.71
C LEU A 46 7.43 3.52 14.00
N LEU A 47 7.89 2.27 13.89
CA LEU A 47 8.19 1.45 15.05
C LEU A 47 9.45 1.89 15.82
N GLN A 48 10.34 2.69 15.22
CA GLN A 48 11.47 3.33 15.93
C GLN A 48 11.04 4.57 16.73
N MET A 49 9.86 5.12 16.49
CA MET A 49 9.31 6.23 17.25
C MET A 49 8.89 5.76 18.65
N LYS A 50 8.86 6.70 19.61
CA LYS A 50 8.18 6.42 20.87
C LYS A 50 6.72 6.09 20.62
N PRO A 51 6.11 5.14 21.34
CA PRO A 51 4.73 4.72 21.10
C PRO A 51 3.73 5.89 21.11
N GLU A 52 3.89 6.84 22.04
CA GLU A 52 3.04 8.03 22.14
C GLU A 52 3.14 8.95 20.92
N ASP A 53 4.35 9.17 20.42
CA ASP A 53 4.59 10.04 19.24
C ASP A 53 4.06 9.36 17.97
N ARG A 54 4.29 8.05 17.83
CA ARG A 54 3.75 7.25 16.74
C ARG A 54 2.22 7.27 16.73
N HIS A 55 1.60 7.03 17.88
CA HIS A 55 0.14 7.04 18.01
C HIS A 55 -0.46 8.42 17.70
N ALA A 56 0.19 9.50 18.13
CA ALA A 56 -0.21 10.86 17.80
C ALA A 56 -0.14 11.13 16.29
N PHE A 57 0.96 10.73 15.65
CA PHE A 57 1.13 10.85 14.19
C PHE A 57 0.08 10.06 13.41
N LEU A 58 -0.17 8.81 13.81
CA LEU A 58 -1.17 7.97 13.15
C LEU A 58 -2.59 8.52 13.38
N THR A 59 -2.87 9.07 14.55
CA THR A 59 -4.16 9.73 14.82
C THR A 59 -4.34 10.97 13.98
N GLU A 60 -3.33 11.84 13.87
CA GLU A 60 -3.37 13.02 13.00
C GLU A 60 -3.58 12.65 11.52
N THR A 61 -3.06 11.49 11.10
CA THR A 61 -3.16 11.05 9.71
C THR A 61 -4.52 10.39 9.39
N PHE A 62 -5.00 9.50 10.26
CA PHE A 62 -6.07 8.56 9.91
C PHE A 62 -7.38 8.78 10.67
N SER A 63 -7.40 9.54 11.75
CA SER A 63 -8.64 9.81 12.49
C SER A 63 -9.56 10.75 11.71
N ASP A 64 -10.84 10.38 11.62
CA ASP A 64 -11.86 11.17 10.91
C ASP A 64 -12.21 12.47 11.67
N ASP A 65 -12.08 12.48 12.99
CA ASP A 65 -12.49 13.59 13.85
C ASP A 65 -11.33 14.41 14.41
N LYS A 66 -10.12 13.84 14.42
CA LYS A 66 -8.92 14.46 15.03
C LYS A 66 -7.76 14.67 14.06
N GLY A 67 -7.91 14.24 12.80
CA GLY A 67 -6.84 14.26 11.84
C GLY A 67 -7.29 14.59 10.43
N PHE A 68 -6.46 14.21 9.46
CA PHE A 68 -6.72 14.41 8.04
C PHE A 68 -7.78 13.45 7.47
N GLY A 69 -8.12 12.38 8.20
CA GLY A 69 -9.15 11.42 7.79
C GLY A 69 -8.79 10.65 6.52
N PHE A 70 -7.53 10.25 6.35
CA PHE A 70 -7.19 9.36 5.23
C PHE A 70 -7.95 8.05 5.37
N SER A 71 -8.71 7.70 4.33
CA SER A 71 -9.65 6.58 4.31
C SER A 71 -9.14 5.37 3.51
N TYR A 72 -8.02 5.53 2.83
CA TYR A 72 -7.37 4.48 2.05
C TYR A 72 -5.91 4.29 2.44
N ILE A 73 -5.47 3.03 2.44
CA ILE A 73 -4.06 2.65 2.57
C ILE A 73 -3.72 1.70 1.43
N ARG A 74 -2.56 1.92 0.78
CA ARG A 74 -1.97 0.93 -0.13
C ARG A 74 -0.79 0.26 0.55
N ILE A 75 -0.75 -1.07 0.51
CA ILE A 75 0.39 -1.88 0.97
C ILE A 75 0.93 -2.74 -0.17
N SER A 76 2.17 -3.20 -0.03
CA SER A 76 2.78 -4.12 -0.99
C SER A 76 2.39 -5.57 -0.69
N ILE A 77 2.29 -6.38 -1.73
CA ILE A 77 2.24 -7.84 -1.65
C ILE A 77 3.66 -8.35 -1.90
N GLY A 78 4.37 -8.72 -0.83
CA GLY A 78 5.82 -8.87 -0.86
C GLY A 78 6.53 -7.53 -0.85
N CYS A 79 7.77 -7.47 -1.32
CA CYS A 79 8.56 -6.25 -1.32
C CYS A 79 8.09 -5.21 -2.35
N SER A 80 8.58 -4.00 -2.18
CA SER A 80 8.56 -2.90 -3.13
C SER A 80 9.90 -2.17 -3.11
N ASP A 81 10.05 -1.12 -3.90
CA ASP A 81 11.21 -0.23 -3.88
C ASP A 81 11.37 0.54 -2.54
N PHE A 82 10.36 0.52 -1.67
CA PHE A 82 10.39 1.05 -0.31
C PHE A 82 10.32 -0.04 0.77
N SER A 83 10.86 -1.21 0.49
CA SER A 83 11.05 -2.30 1.45
C SER A 83 12.47 -2.31 2.01
N LEU A 84 12.67 -3.02 3.10
CA LEU A 84 13.98 -3.17 3.75
C LEU A 84 14.89 -4.15 2.98
N SER A 85 14.27 -5.06 2.23
CA SER A 85 14.96 -6.03 1.38
C SER A 85 14.09 -6.46 0.21
N GLU A 86 14.69 -7.10 -0.77
CA GLU A 86 13.98 -7.72 -1.89
C GLU A 86 13.51 -9.12 -1.49
N TYR A 87 12.19 -9.37 -1.55
CA TYR A 87 11.59 -10.67 -1.23
C TYR A 87 10.20 -10.79 -1.84
N THR A 88 9.70 -12.02 -1.91
CA THR A 88 8.26 -12.30 -2.05
C THR A 88 7.81 -13.23 -0.92
N CYS A 89 6.51 -13.40 -0.77
CA CYS A 89 5.98 -14.36 0.20
C CYS A 89 6.13 -15.82 -0.27
N CYS A 90 6.86 -16.08 -1.37
CA CYS A 90 7.10 -17.41 -1.91
C CYS A 90 8.37 -17.47 -2.76
N ASP A 91 9.53 -17.26 -2.16
CA ASP A 91 10.83 -17.26 -2.89
C ASP A 91 11.35 -18.65 -3.20
N THR A 92 10.93 -19.66 -2.45
CA THR A 92 11.17 -21.06 -2.78
C THR A 92 10.15 -21.53 -3.82
N LYS A 93 10.62 -22.23 -4.86
CA LYS A 93 9.75 -22.74 -5.92
C LYS A 93 8.70 -23.71 -5.37
N GLY A 94 7.46 -23.46 -5.73
CA GLY A 94 6.26 -24.21 -5.31
C GLY A 94 5.36 -23.36 -4.40
N ILE A 95 4.09 -23.25 -4.77
CA ILE A 95 3.13 -22.38 -4.06
C ILE A 95 2.80 -22.88 -2.64
N GLU A 96 3.13 -24.11 -2.32
CA GLU A 96 3.05 -24.71 -0.99
C GLU A 96 4.02 -24.03 0.01
N HIS A 97 5.09 -23.39 -0.48
CA HIS A 97 6.07 -22.67 0.33
C HIS A 97 5.67 -21.21 0.64
N PHE A 98 4.47 -20.80 0.25
CA PHE A 98 3.96 -19.47 0.57
C PHE A 98 3.90 -19.26 2.08
N ALA A 99 4.48 -18.15 2.54
CA ALA A 99 4.34 -17.66 3.92
C ALA A 99 4.59 -16.15 3.98
N LEU A 100 3.87 -15.43 4.86
CA LEU A 100 4.24 -14.05 5.18
C LEU A 100 5.65 -14.02 5.76
N GLN A 101 6.44 -13.04 5.33
CA GLN A 101 7.82 -12.87 5.75
C GLN A 101 7.94 -11.97 6.98
N SER A 102 9.15 -11.74 7.44
CA SER A 102 9.41 -10.91 8.62
C SER A 102 8.91 -9.47 8.42
N GLU A 103 9.05 -8.91 7.23
CA GLU A 103 8.63 -7.52 6.98
C GLU A 103 7.12 -7.34 7.17
N GLU A 104 6.29 -8.27 6.69
CA GLU A 104 4.86 -8.24 6.97
C GLU A 104 4.57 -8.44 8.46
N LYS A 105 5.20 -9.45 9.09
CA LYS A 105 4.89 -9.87 10.46
C LYS A 105 5.37 -8.87 11.51
N ASP A 106 6.60 -8.38 11.33
CA ASP A 106 7.29 -7.61 12.35
C ASP A 106 7.05 -6.10 12.22
N TYR A 107 6.66 -5.62 11.01
CA TYR A 107 6.52 -4.19 10.76
C TYR A 107 5.14 -3.81 10.21
N ILE A 108 4.68 -4.41 9.10
CA ILE A 108 3.45 -3.99 8.42
C ILE A 108 2.22 -4.31 9.26
N LEU A 109 2.06 -5.54 9.71
CA LEU A 109 0.89 -5.97 10.48
C LEU A 109 0.73 -5.19 11.80
N PRO A 110 1.77 -4.96 12.61
CA PRO A 110 1.64 -4.15 13.83
C PRO A 110 1.13 -2.73 13.55
N ILE A 111 1.67 -2.06 12.54
CA ILE A 111 1.27 -0.69 12.20
C ILE A 111 -0.14 -0.65 11.63
N LEU A 112 -0.51 -1.58 10.74
CA LEU A 112 -1.89 -1.65 10.23
C LEU A 112 -2.91 -1.90 11.34
N LYS A 113 -2.61 -2.77 12.29
CA LYS A 113 -3.48 -3.01 13.46
C LYS A 113 -3.65 -1.75 14.30
N GLU A 114 -2.58 -0.98 14.51
CA GLU A 114 -2.65 0.30 15.23
C GLU A 114 -3.50 1.32 14.45
N ILE A 115 -3.31 1.45 13.14
CA ILE A 115 -4.11 2.33 12.28
C ILE A 115 -5.60 1.94 12.31
N LEU A 116 -5.91 0.66 12.15
CA LEU A 116 -7.30 0.16 12.18
C LEU A 116 -7.95 0.28 13.56
N SER A 117 -7.18 0.34 14.63
CA SER A 117 -7.70 0.66 15.96
C SER A 117 -8.12 2.13 16.11
N ILE A 118 -7.49 3.03 15.34
CA ILE A 118 -7.83 4.46 15.29
C ILE A 118 -9.03 4.69 14.37
N ASN A 119 -9.01 4.09 13.19
CA ASN A 119 -10.08 4.20 12.21
C ASN A 119 -10.37 2.84 11.54
N PRO A 120 -11.36 2.09 12.02
CA PRO A 120 -11.70 0.76 11.48
C PRO A 120 -12.36 0.79 10.10
N SER A 121 -12.74 1.97 9.59
CA SER A 121 -13.37 2.12 8.27
C SER A 121 -12.37 2.21 7.12
N ILE A 122 -11.08 2.25 7.41
CA ILE A 122 -10.03 2.36 6.39
C ILE A 122 -10.07 1.17 5.44
N LYS A 123 -10.02 1.48 4.15
CA LYS A 123 -9.93 0.50 3.08
C LYS A 123 -8.48 0.21 2.74
N VAL A 124 -8.07 -1.04 2.90
CA VAL A 124 -6.72 -1.48 2.58
C VAL A 124 -6.71 -2.07 1.16
N ILE A 125 -5.94 -1.45 0.28
CA ILE A 125 -5.67 -1.97 -1.07
C ILE A 125 -4.24 -2.48 -1.15
N ALA A 126 -4.02 -3.49 -1.97
CA ALA A 126 -2.71 -4.12 -2.06
C ALA A 126 -2.28 -4.32 -3.52
N ALA A 127 -0.98 -4.22 -3.76
CA ALA A 127 -0.40 -4.47 -5.07
C ALA A 127 0.98 -5.12 -4.94
N PRO A 128 1.29 -6.16 -5.73
CA PRO A 128 2.64 -6.67 -5.82
C PRO A 128 3.52 -5.68 -6.59
N TRP A 129 4.81 -5.71 -6.32
CA TRP A 129 5.81 -5.08 -7.17
C TRP A 129 6.29 -6.04 -8.25
N THR A 130 6.37 -7.32 -7.91
CA THR A 130 6.81 -8.39 -8.80
C THR A 130 6.26 -9.73 -8.35
N CYS A 131 6.13 -10.69 -9.28
CA CYS A 131 5.88 -12.09 -8.91
C CYS A 131 7.19 -12.74 -8.40
N PRO A 132 7.09 -13.91 -7.71
CA PRO A 132 8.26 -14.70 -7.35
C PRO A 132 9.18 -14.96 -8.54
N LYS A 133 10.49 -14.84 -8.35
CA LYS A 133 11.48 -14.95 -9.44
C LYS A 133 11.41 -16.28 -10.19
N TRP A 134 11.10 -17.37 -9.46
CA TRP A 134 10.96 -18.69 -10.08
C TRP A 134 9.76 -18.81 -11.04
N MET A 135 8.83 -17.87 -10.98
CA MET A 135 7.69 -17.78 -11.94
C MET A 135 8.04 -16.97 -13.18
N LYS A 136 9.24 -16.38 -13.28
CA LYS A 136 9.60 -15.46 -14.36
C LYS A 136 10.30 -16.11 -15.52
N VAL A 137 10.05 -15.56 -16.70
CA VAL A 137 10.74 -15.83 -17.95
C VAL A 137 11.24 -14.53 -18.57
N LYS A 138 12.16 -14.59 -19.52
CA LYS A 138 12.67 -13.40 -20.21
C LYS A 138 11.57 -12.64 -20.93
N SER A 139 10.69 -13.35 -21.64
CA SER A 139 9.51 -12.80 -22.30
C SER A 139 8.52 -13.92 -22.63
N LEU A 140 7.31 -13.57 -23.09
CA LEU A 140 6.31 -14.55 -23.52
C LEU A 140 6.70 -15.26 -24.84
N THR A 141 7.70 -14.75 -25.55
CA THR A 141 8.27 -15.39 -26.75
C THR A 141 9.60 -16.10 -26.48
N ASP A 142 10.25 -15.84 -25.35
CA ASP A 142 11.45 -16.53 -24.85
C ASP A 142 11.20 -17.01 -23.43
N LEU A 143 10.69 -18.23 -23.28
CA LEU A 143 10.34 -18.85 -21.99
C LEU A 143 11.53 -19.31 -21.15
N THR A 144 12.75 -18.85 -21.49
CA THR A 144 13.93 -19.10 -20.64
C THR A 144 13.71 -18.48 -19.26
N PRO A 145 13.88 -19.25 -18.16
CA PRO A 145 13.75 -18.73 -16.81
C PRO A 145 14.64 -17.51 -16.56
N LEU A 146 14.13 -16.54 -15.83
CA LEU A 146 14.84 -15.29 -15.50
C LEU A 146 14.84 -15.06 -13.99
N ASP A 147 16.00 -15.17 -13.37
CA ASP A 147 16.21 -14.82 -11.96
C ASP A 147 16.49 -13.32 -11.82
N SER A 148 15.44 -12.53 -11.77
CA SER A 148 15.53 -11.05 -11.66
C SER A 148 14.34 -10.48 -10.88
N TRP A 149 14.60 -9.49 -10.05
CA TRP A 149 13.57 -8.76 -9.35
C TRP A 149 12.80 -7.79 -10.26
N THR A 150 13.46 -7.12 -11.18
CA THR A 150 12.91 -5.97 -11.91
C THR A 150 12.49 -6.26 -13.35
N ASN A 151 13.01 -7.33 -13.95
CA ASN A 151 12.81 -7.64 -15.37
C ASN A 151 12.03 -8.96 -15.55
N GLY A 152 11.68 -9.23 -16.81
CA GLY A 152 11.00 -10.44 -17.22
C GLY A 152 9.48 -10.31 -17.19
N GLN A 153 8.85 -11.41 -17.51
CA GLN A 153 7.39 -11.55 -17.54
C GLN A 153 6.97 -12.80 -16.78
N LEU A 154 5.74 -12.82 -16.28
CA LEU A 154 5.18 -14.00 -15.65
C LEU A 154 5.02 -15.12 -16.68
N ASN A 155 5.59 -16.29 -16.39
CA ASN A 155 5.46 -17.47 -17.22
C ASN A 155 4.00 -17.95 -17.22
N PRO A 156 3.37 -18.15 -18.38
CA PRO A 156 2.01 -18.67 -18.48
C PRO A 156 1.77 -19.99 -17.73
N ALA A 157 2.80 -20.83 -17.61
CA ALA A 157 2.73 -22.08 -16.85
C ALA A 157 2.43 -21.87 -15.36
N TYR A 158 2.66 -20.67 -14.81
CA TYR A 158 2.46 -20.33 -13.40
C TYR A 158 1.32 -19.34 -13.15
N TYR A 159 0.45 -19.08 -14.11
CA TYR A 159 -0.68 -18.16 -13.91
C TYR A 159 -1.59 -18.62 -12.77
N GLN A 160 -1.85 -19.94 -12.66
CA GLN A 160 -2.68 -20.49 -11.60
C GLN A 160 -1.96 -20.41 -10.23
N ASP A 161 -0.65 -20.66 -10.19
CA ASP A 161 0.13 -20.54 -8.97
C ASP A 161 0.17 -19.11 -8.49
N TYR A 162 0.31 -18.15 -9.41
CA TYR A 162 0.31 -16.74 -9.06
C TYR A 162 -1.08 -16.26 -8.60
N ALA A 163 -2.16 -16.74 -9.20
CA ALA A 163 -3.50 -16.49 -8.68
C ALA A 163 -3.69 -17.07 -7.26
N THR A 164 -3.18 -18.27 -7.01
CA THR A 164 -3.19 -18.90 -5.68
C THR A 164 -2.33 -18.11 -4.68
N TYR A 165 -1.22 -17.50 -5.11
CA TYR A 165 -0.40 -16.62 -4.30
C TYR A 165 -1.20 -15.44 -3.73
N PHE A 166 -2.00 -14.76 -4.56
CA PHE A 166 -2.90 -13.69 -4.12
C PHE A 166 -3.94 -14.18 -3.11
N VAL A 167 -4.57 -15.33 -3.38
CA VAL A 167 -5.56 -15.91 -2.47
C VAL A 167 -4.95 -16.19 -1.10
N LYS A 168 -3.78 -16.85 -1.07
CA LYS A 168 -3.07 -17.14 0.19
C LYS A 168 -2.68 -15.88 0.93
N TRP A 169 -2.24 -14.84 0.21
CA TRP A 169 -1.86 -13.57 0.81
C TRP A 169 -3.06 -12.87 1.47
N VAL A 170 -4.20 -12.76 0.76
CA VAL A 170 -5.44 -12.19 1.31
C VAL A 170 -5.90 -12.98 2.52
N GLN A 171 -5.91 -14.32 2.43
CA GLN A 171 -6.30 -15.19 3.55
C GLN A 171 -5.38 -15.00 4.77
N ALA A 172 -4.08 -14.81 4.56
CA ALA A 172 -3.13 -14.61 5.63
C ALA A 172 -3.36 -13.27 6.35
N PHE A 173 -3.67 -12.18 5.62
CA PHE A 173 -4.02 -10.90 6.22
C PHE A 173 -5.39 -10.95 6.94
N ASN A 174 -6.38 -11.61 6.34
CA ASN A 174 -7.68 -11.79 6.99
C ASN A 174 -7.56 -12.60 8.29
N ALA A 175 -6.69 -13.59 8.35
CA ALA A 175 -6.42 -14.35 9.58
C ALA A 175 -5.80 -13.49 10.69
N GLU A 176 -5.13 -12.38 10.32
CA GLU A 176 -4.59 -11.37 11.23
C GLU A 176 -5.61 -10.28 11.60
N GLY A 177 -6.86 -10.41 11.11
CA GLY A 177 -7.94 -9.46 11.36
C GLY A 177 -7.90 -8.20 10.47
N ILE A 178 -7.21 -8.27 9.32
CA ILE A 178 -7.10 -7.17 8.38
C ILE A 178 -7.83 -7.55 7.08
N ASP A 179 -8.95 -6.89 6.82
CA ASP A 179 -9.71 -7.07 5.59
C ASP A 179 -9.04 -6.33 4.43
N ILE A 180 -8.80 -7.04 3.34
CA ILE A 180 -8.26 -6.48 2.10
C ILE A 180 -9.42 -6.09 1.19
N TYR A 181 -9.56 -4.78 0.96
CA TYR A 181 -10.65 -4.22 0.15
C TYR A 181 -10.47 -4.53 -1.34
N ALA A 182 -9.26 -4.41 -1.85
CA ALA A 182 -8.96 -4.65 -3.25
C ALA A 182 -7.49 -5.02 -3.47
N VAL A 183 -7.22 -5.72 -4.56
CA VAL A 183 -5.87 -5.96 -5.06
C VAL A 183 -5.77 -5.51 -6.51
N THR A 184 -4.60 -4.96 -6.89
CA THR A 184 -4.28 -4.68 -8.28
C THR A 184 -3.17 -5.64 -8.70
N PRO A 185 -3.42 -6.54 -9.66
CA PRO A 185 -2.36 -7.36 -10.23
C PRO A 185 -1.43 -6.49 -11.07
N GLN A 186 -0.17 -6.82 -11.10
CA GLN A 186 0.86 -6.06 -11.81
C GLN A 186 1.70 -6.98 -12.70
#